data_510ac811d0d4d77772560b08264ebfee
#
_entry.id   510ac811d0d4d77772560b08264ebfee
#
_cell.length_a   1.000
_cell.length_b   1.000
_cell.length_c   1.000
_cell.angle_alpha   90.00
_cell.angle_beta   90.00
_cell.angle_gamma   90.00
#
_symmetry.space_group_name_H-M   'P 1'
#
loop_
_entity.id
_entity.type
_entity.pdbx_description
1 polymer ?
#
loop_
_entity_poly.entity_id
_entity_poly.type
_entity_poly.pdbx_seq_one_letter_code
_entity_poly.pdbx_strand_id
1 'polypeptide(L)'
;YAPNEAAYIDLGRQGVALDQTGVFWDEGARFDGVVAGYDNGKFGLEFGYGRFQDALMYSDEDNEISAAEAWYGKVSANAGPVGLSGFYLQNKEKLLGVVDTEVWGAGANFGLGPVTVDGDYVQSRFKSAGEKNHANLWTAGVTFGEVDLDKPGSFSIGAHYVDAQRGSTAFGATALDLGDHLAFATDADVTFWQAKAGIALQKNLELDAYYSFAAD
;
A
#
# COMPACT_ATOMS: atom_id res chain seq x y z
N TYR A 1 22.80 -5.04 -0.87
CA TYR A 1 23.69 -6.22 -0.70
C TYR A 1 22.85 -7.48 -0.61
N ALA A 2 23.05 -8.42 -1.51
CA ALA A 2 22.35 -9.71 -1.54
C ALA A 2 23.35 -10.84 -1.21
N PRO A 3 23.30 -11.40 0.01
CA PRO A 3 24.19 -12.48 0.43
C PRO A 3 23.93 -13.82 -0.31
N ASN A 4 22.75 -13.98 -0.86
CA ASN A 4 22.37 -15.03 -1.80
C ASN A 4 21.19 -14.52 -2.66
N GLU A 5 20.70 -15.32 -3.61
CA GLU A 5 19.59 -14.92 -4.50
C GLU A 5 18.25 -14.63 -3.79
N ALA A 6 18.07 -15.15 -2.58
CA ALA A 6 16.84 -15.02 -1.81
C ALA A 6 16.92 -13.97 -0.69
N ALA A 7 18.11 -13.66 -0.17
CA ALA A 7 18.28 -12.73 0.94
C ALA A 7 18.92 -11.42 0.46
N TYR A 8 18.42 -10.29 0.94
CA TYR A 8 18.90 -8.96 0.55
C TYR A 8 18.93 -7.99 1.74
N ILE A 9 19.74 -6.95 1.59
CA ILE A 9 19.74 -5.76 2.44
C ILE A 9 19.87 -4.56 1.52
N ASP A 10 18.87 -3.68 1.55
CA ASP A 10 18.81 -2.45 0.78
C ASP A 10 18.92 -1.25 1.70
N LEU A 11 19.71 -0.28 1.28
CA LEU A 11 20.03 0.93 2.05
C LEU A 11 19.75 2.17 1.20
N GLY A 12 19.04 3.13 1.77
CA GLY A 12 18.76 4.40 1.13
C GLY A 12 17.32 4.54 0.67
N ARG A 13 17.13 5.24 -0.46
CA ARG A 13 15.80 5.49 -1.02
C ARG A 13 15.34 4.33 -1.88
N GLN A 14 14.13 3.83 -1.58
CA GLN A 14 13.52 2.69 -2.27
C GLN A 14 11.99 2.75 -2.18
N GLY A 15 11.31 1.99 -3.03
CA GLY A 15 9.87 1.69 -2.89
C GLY A 15 9.66 0.56 -1.89
N VAL A 16 8.54 0.61 -1.17
CA VAL A 16 8.08 -0.44 -0.26
C VAL A 16 6.60 -0.63 -0.47
N ALA A 17 6.16 -1.85 -0.77
CA ALA A 17 4.75 -2.21 -0.80
C ALA A 17 4.39 -2.95 0.49
N LEU A 18 3.36 -2.49 1.21
CA LEU A 18 2.90 -3.13 2.45
C LEU A 18 1.74 -4.08 2.20
N ASP A 19 0.70 -3.62 1.53
CA ASP A 19 -0.51 -4.38 1.21
C ASP A 19 -0.46 -4.99 -0.20
N GLN A 20 -1.39 -5.89 -0.48
CA GLN A 20 -1.44 -6.65 -1.73
C GLN A 20 -1.97 -5.82 -2.90
N THR A 21 -2.95 -4.97 -2.64
CA THR A 21 -3.61 -4.14 -3.66
C THR A 21 -2.92 -2.79 -3.88
N GLY A 22 -2.00 -2.41 -3.00
CA GLY A 22 -1.36 -1.09 -3.00
C GLY A 22 -2.31 0.06 -2.60
N VAL A 23 -3.51 -0.24 -2.09
CA VAL A 23 -4.47 0.79 -1.69
C VAL A 23 -4.01 1.52 -0.43
N PHE A 24 -3.40 0.83 0.52
CA PHE A 24 -2.86 1.47 1.72
C PHE A 24 -1.44 2.00 1.46
N TRP A 25 -0.53 1.14 0.96
CA TRP A 25 0.85 1.56 0.72
C TRP A 25 1.51 0.75 -0.39
N ASP A 26 1.77 1.37 -1.53
CA ASP A 26 2.40 0.76 -2.70
C ASP A 26 3.89 1.09 -2.84
N GLU A 27 4.57 0.39 -3.75
CA GLU A 27 5.99 0.55 -4.01
C GLU A 27 6.36 1.87 -4.70
N GLY A 28 5.40 2.60 -5.25
CA GLY A 28 5.62 3.92 -5.83
C GLY A 28 5.96 4.97 -4.78
N ALA A 29 5.59 4.71 -3.52
CA ALA A 29 5.88 5.59 -2.41
C ALA A 29 7.34 5.47 -1.94
N ARG A 30 7.91 6.61 -1.58
CA ARG A 30 9.33 6.68 -1.19
C ARG A 30 9.54 6.32 0.27
N PHE A 31 10.45 5.39 0.49
CA PHE A 31 10.96 5.03 1.80
C PHE A 31 12.48 5.27 1.86
N ASP A 32 12.95 6.03 2.82
CA ASP A 32 14.36 6.29 3.07
C ASP A 32 14.79 5.54 4.32
N GLY A 33 15.53 4.43 4.16
CA GLY A 33 15.87 3.61 5.31
C GLY A 33 16.72 2.40 5.00
N VAL A 34 16.54 1.40 5.84
CA VAL A 34 17.14 0.07 5.73
C VAL A 34 16.03 -0.94 5.59
N VAL A 35 16.12 -1.80 4.58
CA VAL A 35 15.24 -2.95 4.41
C VAL A 35 16.09 -4.20 4.36
N ALA A 36 15.74 -5.21 5.14
CA ALA A 36 16.34 -6.52 5.09
C ALA A 36 15.24 -7.56 4.83
N GLY A 37 15.49 -8.46 3.89
CA GLY A 37 14.48 -9.43 3.50
C GLY A 37 15.05 -10.76 3.03
N TYR A 38 14.11 -11.68 2.93
CA TYR A 38 14.29 -12.99 2.32
C TYR A 38 13.04 -13.31 1.50
N ASP A 39 13.22 -13.60 0.23
CA ASP A 39 12.15 -14.05 -0.66
C ASP A 39 12.65 -15.16 -1.59
N ASN A 40 12.00 -16.31 -1.55
CA ASN A 40 12.30 -17.43 -2.42
C ASN A 40 11.19 -17.73 -3.45
N GLY A 41 10.27 -16.78 -3.65
CA GLY A 41 9.12 -16.88 -4.54
C GLY A 41 7.94 -17.68 -3.97
N LYS A 42 8.12 -18.46 -2.89
CA LYS A 42 7.05 -19.18 -2.17
C LYS A 42 6.76 -18.58 -0.81
N PHE A 43 7.77 -18.03 -0.18
CA PHE A 43 7.69 -17.44 1.14
C PHE A 43 8.62 -16.22 1.19
N GLY A 44 8.10 -15.11 1.65
CA GLY A 44 8.82 -13.87 1.86
C GLY A 44 8.75 -13.40 3.31
N LEU A 45 9.84 -12.82 3.78
CA LEU A 45 9.95 -12.07 5.03
C LEU A 45 10.69 -10.78 4.72
N GLU A 46 10.18 -9.66 5.24
CA GLU A 46 10.81 -8.36 5.09
C GLU A 46 10.69 -7.58 6.39
N PHE A 47 11.73 -6.86 6.73
CA PHE A 47 11.76 -5.94 7.86
C PHE A 47 12.41 -4.63 7.40
N GLY A 48 11.78 -3.50 7.70
CA GLY A 48 12.30 -2.18 7.39
C GLY A 48 12.26 -1.23 8.59
N TYR A 49 13.23 -0.31 8.62
CA TYR A 49 13.29 0.81 9.54
C TYR A 49 13.75 2.06 8.81
N GLY A 50 12.99 3.13 8.87
CA GLY A 50 13.30 4.37 8.17
C GLY A 50 12.15 5.36 8.14
N ARG A 51 12.16 6.23 7.12
CA ARG A 51 11.19 7.31 6.94
C ARG A 51 10.33 7.08 5.70
N PHE A 52 9.04 7.08 5.90
CA PHE A 52 8.03 7.05 4.85
C PHE A 52 7.77 8.49 4.38
N GLN A 53 8.29 8.85 3.21
CA GLN A 53 8.33 10.23 2.71
C GLN A 53 7.00 10.72 2.15
N ASP A 54 6.19 9.80 1.64
CA ASP A 54 4.90 10.11 1.00
C ASP A 54 3.71 9.80 1.93
N ALA A 55 3.98 9.57 3.23
CA ALA A 55 2.92 9.52 4.24
C ALA A 55 2.10 10.79 4.16
N LEU A 56 0.75 10.67 4.12
CA LEU A 56 -0.16 11.82 4.07
C LEU A 56 0.07 12.69 5.30
N MET A 57 0.83 13.75 5.09
CA MET A 57 1.21 14.65 6.16
C MET A 57 0.59 16.00 5.90
N TYR A 58 -0.31 16.38 6.78
CA TYR A 58 -0.76 17.75 6.82
C TYR A 58 0.44 18.66 7.08
N SER A 59 0.60 19.68 6.28
CA SER A 59 1.53 20.76 6.60
C SER A 59 1.04 21.47 7.86
N ASP A 60 1.87 21.51 8.88
CA ASP A 60 1.75 22.50 9.93
C ASP A 60 1.88 23.91 9.32
N GLU A 61 1.46 24.98 10.03
CA GLU A 61 1.48 26.38 9.54
C GLU A 61 2.83 26.81 8.95
N ASP A 62 3.91 26.06 9.18
CA ASP A 62 5.27 26.31 8.70
C ASP A 62 5.66 25.53 7.42
N ASN A 63 4.76 24.82 6.76
CA ASN A 63 5.02 24.06 5.53
C ASN A 63 6.13 22.98 5.60
N GLU A 64 6.49 22.50 6.76
CA GLU A 64 7.41 21.38 6.87
C GLU A 64 6.68 20.05 6.68
N ILE A 65 6.92 19.40 5.53
CA ILE A 65 6.54 18.03 5.29
C ILE A 65 7.53 17.15 6.07
N SER A 66 7.16 16.71 7.25
CA SER A 66 7.98 15.78 8.01
C SER A 66 7.66 14.33 7.58
N ALA A 67 8.68 13.58 7.19
CA ALA A 67 8.53 12.16 6.89
C ALA A 67 8.28 11.37 8.17
N ALA A 68 7.37 10.40 8.12
CA ALA A 68 7.06 9.55 9.26
C ALA A 68 8.15 8.49 9.47
N GLU A 69 8.83 8.52 10.63
CA GLU A 69 9.77 7.47 11.02
C GLU A 69 9.01 6.27 11.60
N ALA A 70 9.19 5.11 11.00
CA ALA A 70 8.54 3.89 11.43
C ALA A 70 9.42 2.66 11.19
N TRP A 71 9.08 1.57 11.87
CA TRP A 71 9.52 0.24 11.50
C TRP A 71 8.34 -0.58 11.04
N TYR A 72 8.60 -1.53 10.15
CA TYR A 72 7.59 -2.48 9.69
C TYR A 72 8.17 -3.89 9.55
N GLY A 73 7.29 -4.86 9.60
CA GLY A 73 7.56 -6.24 9.21
C GLY A 73 6.48 -6.74 8.28
N LYS A 74 6.87 -7.49 7.24
CA LYS A 74 5.97 -8.07 6.24
C LYS A 74 6.28 -9.54 6.06
N VAL A 75 5.24 -10.33 5.84
CA VAL A 75 5.31 -11.74 5.48
C VAL A 75 4.48 -11.97 4.23
N SER A 76 4.93 -12.87 3.36
CA SER A 76 4.19 -13.30 2.18
C SER A 76 4.31 -14.79 1.96
N ALA A 77 3.30 -15.39 1.35
CA ALA A 77 3.31 -16.80 0.96
C ALA A 77 2.55 -17.00 -0.36
N ASN A 78 3.17 -17.74 -1.29
CA ASN A 78 2.57 -18.07 -2.58
C ASN A 78 2.44 -19.58 -2.74
N ALA A 79 1.23 -20.06 -3.01
CA ALA A 79 0.90 -21.47 -3.20
C ALA A 79 0.05 -21.66 -4.46
N GLY A 80 0.70 -21.90 -5.60
CA GLY A 80 0.02 -22.01 -6.89
C GLY A 80 -0.66 -20.68 -7.25
N PRO A 81 -2.00 -20.66 -7.47
CA PRO A 81 -2.70 -19.44 -7.84
C PRO A 81 -3.03 -18.52 -6.65
N VAL A 82 -2.69 -18.91 -5.43
CA VAL A 82 -3.02 -18.17 -4.20
C VAL A 82 -1.78 -17.45 -3.69
N GLY A 83 -1.88 -16.14 -3.49
CA GLY A 83 -0.94 -15.32 -2.74
C GLY A 83 -1.59 -14.83 -1.45
N LEU A 84 -0.82 -14.82 -0.37
CA LEU A 84 -1.20 -14.29 0.93
C LEU A 84 -0.12 -13.32 1.40
N SER A 85 -0.52 -12.26 2.06
CA SER A 85 0.41 -11.31 2.68
C SER A 85 -0.13 -10.82 4.02
N GLY A 86 0.78 -10.33 4.85
CA GLY A 86 0.44 -9.64 6.06
C GLY A 86 1.56 -8.73 6.49
N PHE A 87 1.23 -7.61 7.11
CA PHE A 87 2.23 -6.67 7.60
C PHE A 87 1.83 -6.07 8.94
N TYR A 88 2.82 -5.57 9.63
CA TYR A 88 2.68 -4.74 10.82
C TYR A 88 3.65 -3.56 10.72
N LEU A 89 3.16 -2.37 11.03
CA LEU A 89 3.92 -1.12 11.03
C LEU A 89 3.67 -0.38 12.34
N GLN A 90 4.71 0.23 12.89
CA GLN A 90 4.61 1.07 14.06
C GLN A 90 5.41 2.36 13.89
N ASN A 91 4.72 3.47 14.11
CA ASN A 91 5.27 4.81 14.21
C ASN A 91 5.08 5.35 15.64
N LYS A 92 6.08 6.07 16.14
CA LYS A 92 6.05 6.72 17.47
C LYS A 92 6.05 8.25 17.41
N GLU A 93 6.11 8.79 16.22
CA GLU A 93 6.08 10.25 16.04
C GLU A 93 4.65 10.80 16.17
N LYS A 94 4.56 12.07 16.56
CA LYS A 94 3.29 12.79 16.55
C LYS A 94 2.98 13.25 15.13
N LEU A 95 2.02 12.60 14.51
CA LEU A 95 1.42 13.03 13.26
C LEU A 95 0.08 13.71 13.58
N LEU A 96 -0.09 14.99 13.24
CA LEU A 96 -1.37 15.73 13.40
C LEU A 96 -2.02 15.63 14.79
N GLY A 97 -1.24 15.54 15.85
CA GLY A 97 -1.78 15.30 17.19
C GLY A 97 -2.15 13.84 17.46
N VAL A 98 -1.94 12.94 16.49
CA VAL A 98 -2.03 11.49 16.63
C VAL A 98 -0.68 10.96 17.06
N VAL A 99 -0.64 10.16 18.11
CA VAL A 99 0.59 9.60 18.70
C VAL A 99 0.50 8.09 18.70
N ASP A 100 1.64 7.42 18.55
CA ASP A 100 1.74 5.96 18.63
C ASP A 100 0.81 5.25 17.63
N THR A 101 0.95 5.55 16.34
CA THR A 101 0.17 4.86 15.30
C THR A 101 0.74 3.47 15.07
N GLU A 102 -0.13 2.47 15.19
CA GLU A 102 0.11 1.08 14.84
C GLU A 102 -0.81 0.72 13.68
N VAL A 103 -0.26 0.10 12.64
CA VAL A 103 -1.04 -0.39 11.50
C VAL A 103 -0.70 -1.84 11.27
N TRP A 104 -1.72 -2.66 11.06
CA TRP A 104 -1.53 -4.02 10.57
C TRP A 104 -2.52 -4.32 9.46
N GLY A 105 -2.11 -5.18 8.56
CA GLY A 105 -2.96 -5.59 7.45
C GLY A 105 -2.71 -7.03 7.04
N ALA A 106 -3.69 -7.58 6.34
CA ALA A 106 -3.61 -8.88 5.71
C ALA A 106 -4.31 -8.83 4.35
N GLY A 107 -3.68 -9.41 3.35
CA GLY A 107 -4.17 -9.45 1.98
C GLY A 107 -4.11 -10.83 1.37
N ALA A 108 -4.94 -11.03 0.36
CA ALA A 108 -4.94 -12.24 -0.44
C ALA A 108 -5.20 -11.92 -1.91
N ASN A 109 -4.60 -12.72 -2.80
CA ASN A 109 -4.97 -12.75 -4.20
C ASN A 109 -5.20 -14.19 -4.68
N PHE A 110 -5.99 -14.33 -5.74
CA PHE A 110 -6.28 -15.59 -6.38
C PHE A 110 -6.32 -15.44 -7.89
N GLY A 111 -5.40 -16.10 -8.59
CA GLY A 111 -5.30 -16.09 -10.05
C GLY A 111 -6.09 -17.23 -10.72
N LEU A 112 -6.95 -16.89 -11.66
CA LEU A 112 -7.74 -17.79 -12.49
C LEU A 112 -7.49 -17.54 -13.98
N GLY A 113 -6.40 -18.07 -14.50
CA GLY A 113 -5.98 -17.77 -15.88
C GLY A 113 -5.69 -16.27 -16.04
N PRO A 114 -6.42 -15.54 -16.92
CA PRO A 114 -6.21 -14.10 -17.07
C PRO A 114 -6.92 -13.25 -16.02
N VAL A 115 -7.65 -13.84 -15.08
CA VAL A 115 -8.40 -13.12 -14.05
C VAL A 115 -7.69 -13.25 -12.71
N THR A 116 -7.49 -12.12 -12.02
CA THR A 116 -7.03 -12.07 -10.63
C THR A 116 -8.13 -11.45 -9.78
N VAL A 117 -8.43 -12.08 -8.65
CA VAL A 117 -9.26 -11.50 -7.58
C VAL A 117 -8.34 -11.24 -6.41
N ASP A 118 -8.41 -10.06 -5.83
CA ASP A 118 -7.56 -9.64 -4.73
C ASP A 118 -8.32 -8.81 -3.70
N GLY A 119 -7.71 -8.62 -2.55
CA GLY A 119 -8.25 -7.76 -1.52
C GLY A 119 -7.36 -7.70 -0.30
N ASP A 120 -7.54 -6.62 0.45
CA ASP A 120 -6.83 -6.35 1.69
C ASP A 120 -7.78 -5.89 2.79
N TYR A 121 -7.37 -6.17 4.00
CA TYR A 121 -7.91 -5.58 5.21
C TYR A 121 -6.77 -4.94 5.99
N VAL A 122 -6.94 -3.69 6.34
CA VAL A 122 -5.97 -2.89 7.12
C VAL A 122 -6.67 -2.30 8.33
N GLN A 123 -6.04 -2.36 9.48
CA GLN A 123 -6.50 -1.70 10.69
C GLN A 123 -5.43 -0.74 11.21
N SER A 124 -5.79 0.52 11.33
CA SER A 124 -5.00 1.55 11.99
C SER A 124 -5.46 1.70 13.44
N ARG A 125 -4.52 1.75 14.37
CA ARG A 125 -4.73 2.04 15.79
C ARG A 125 -3.92 3.27 16.15
N PHE A 126 -4.57 4.25 16.73
CA PHE A 126 -3.94 5.53 17.04
C PHE A 126 -4.53 6.14 18.31
N LYS A 127 -3.78 7.07 18.91
CA LYS A 127 -4.26 7.86 20.03
C LYS A 127 -4.51 9.29 19.56
N SER A 128 -5.71 9.80 19.78
CA SER A 128 -6.07 11.19 19.51
C SER A 128 -6.71 11.79 20.76
N ALA A 129 -6.30 13.00 21.16
CA ALA A 129 -6.76 13.67 22.37
C ALA A 129 -6.68 12.82 23.66
N GLY A 130 -5.72 11.87 23.71
CA GLY A 130 -5.55 10.96 24.85
C GLY A 130 -6.41 9.70 24.81
N GLU A 131 -7.32 9.57 23.87
CA GLU A 131 -8.15 8.39 23.67
C GLU A 131 -7.56 7.44 22.64
N LYS A 132 -7.74 6.13 22.85
CA LYS A 132 -7.37 5.09 21.89
C LYS A 132 -8.49 4.92 20.88
N ASN A 133 -8.13 5.04 19.63
CA ASN A 133 -9.05 4.85 18.50
C ASN A 133 -8.54 3.73 17.59
N HIS A 134 -9.43 3.15 16.82
CA HIS A 134 -9.09 2.23 15.73
C HIS A 134 -10.04 2.49 14.56
N ALA A 135 -9.53 2.27 13.36
CA ALA A 135 -10.29 2.41 12.14
C ALA A 135 -9.82 1.37 11.11
N ASN A 136 -10.72 0.94 10.27
CA ASN A 136 -10.47 -0.11 9.29
C ASN A 136 -10.54 0.45 7.87
N LEU A 137 -9.72 -0.11 7.01
CA LEU A 137 -9.81 0.02 5.57
C LEU A 137 -9.85 -1.39 4.99
N TRP A 138 -10.74 -1.64 4.05
CA TRP A 138 -10.72 -2.87 3.28
C TRP A 138 -10.97 -2.58 1.80
N THR A 139 -10.41 -3.44 0.96
CA THR A 139 -10.60 -3.38 -0.48
C THR A 139 -10.79 -4.77 -1.03
N ALA A 140 -11.55 -4.88 -2.09
CA ALA A 140 -11.68 -6.09 -2.88
C ALA A 140 -11.85 -5.74 -4.35
N GLY A 141 -11.19 -6.48 -5.22
CA GLY A 141 -11.20 -6.20 -6.64
C GLY A 141 -11.06 -7.40 -7.53
N VAL A 142 -11.21 -7.13 -8.80
CA VAL A 142 -10.99 -8.06 -9.89
C VAL A 142 -10.26 -7.38 -11.02
N THR A 143 -9.23 -8.05 -11.54
CA THR A 143 -8.44 -7.58 -12.69
C THR A 143 -8.42 -8.67 -13.75
N PHE A 144 -8.62 -8.29 -15.00
CA PHE A 144 -8.45 -9.12 -16.18
C PHE A 144 -7.20 -8.68 -16.94
N GLY A 145 -6.36 -9.63 -17.31
CA GLY A 145 -5.13 -9.39 -18.03
C GLY A 145 -3.98 -8.97 -17.09
N GLU A 146 -2.84 -8.73 -17.71
CA GLU A 146 -1.60 -8.30 -17.07
C GLU A 146 -0.82 -7.44 -18.06
N VAL A 147 -0.25 -6.35 -17.59
CA VAL A 147 0.69 -5.54 -18.37
C VAL A 147 2.07 -6.16 -18.27
N ASP A 148 2.65 -6.54 -19.39
CA ASP A 148 4.00 -7.06 -19.51
C ASP A 148 4.83 -6.08 -20.36
N LEU A 149 5.75 -5.37 -19.76
CA LEU A 149 6.56 -4.32 -20.42
C LEU A 149 7.48 -4.85 -21.50
N ASP A 150 7.72 -6.15 -21.54
CA ASP A 150 8.45 -6.80 -22.63
C ASP A 150 7.54 -7.21 -23.80
N LYS A 151 6.20 -7.10 -23.63
CA LYS A 151 5.19 -7.46 -24.63
C LYS A 151 4.28 -6.29 -24.97
N PRO A 152 4.66 -5.42 -25.91
CA PRO A 152 3.80 -4.34 -26.38
C PRO A 152 2.41 -4.84 -26.80
N GLY A 153 1.36 -4.14 -26.33
CA GLY A 153 -0.03 -4.52 -26.52
C GLY A 153 -0.62 -5.42 -25.45
N SER A 154 0.18 -5.91 -24.48
CA SER A 154 -0.37 -6.53 -23.26
C SER A 154 -1.12 -5.47 -22.47
N PHE A 155 -2.23 -5.86 -21.83
CA PHE A 155 -3.08 -4.93 -21.10
C PHE A 155 -3.70 -5.55 -19.86
N SER A 156 -4.13 -4.70 -18.96
CA SER A 156 -4.97 -5.06 -17.82
C SER A 156 -6.17 -4.13 -17.72
N ILE A 157 -7.28 -4.63 -17.22
CA ILE A 157 -8.44 -3.84 -16.84
C ILE A 157 -9.06 -4.43 -15.58
N GLY A 158 -9.41 -3.58 -14.64
CA GLY A 158 -9.94 -4.04 -13.36
C GLY A 158 -10.79 -3.00 -12.66
N ALA A 159 -11.38 -3.42 -11.56
CA ALA A 159 -12.08 -2.53 -10.65
C ALA A 159 -11.91 -3.03 -9.21
N HIS A 160 -11.71 -2.08 -8.30
CA HIS A 160 -11.61 -2.30 -6.86
C HIS A 160 -12.67 -1.49 -6.14
N TYR A 161 -13.31 -2.10 -5.17
CA TYR A 161 -14.12 -1.42 -4.18
C TYR A 161 -13.25 -1.10 -2.97
N VAL A 162 -13.37 0.10 -2.45
CA VAL A 162 -12.65 0.58 -1.27
C VAL A 162 -13.65 1.09 -0.25
N ASP A 163 -13.48 0.68 1.00
CA ASP A 163 -14.22 1.16 2.17
C ASP A 163 -13.20 1.52 3.25
N ALA A 164 -13.10 2.80 3.54
CA ALA A 164 -12.14 3.37 4.46
C ALA A 164 -12.85 4.14 5.55
N GLN A 165 -12.83 3.63 6.77
CA GLN A 165 -13.36 4.31 7.94
C GLN A 165 -12.50 5.52 8.31
N ARG A 166 -13.13 6.52 8.92
CA ARG A 166 -12.46 7.69 9.45
C ARG A 166 -11.26 7.31 10.32
N GLY A 167 -10.09 7.82 9.96
CA GLY A 167 -8.82 7.54 10.64
C GLY A 167 -8.11 6.27 10.19
N SER A 168 -8.66 5.50 9.25
CA SER A 168 -7.98 4.32 8.70
C SER A 168 -6.64 4.66 8.03
N THR A 169 -6.52 5.87 7.52
CA THR A 169 -5.31 6.43 6.91
C THR A 169 -4.53 7.36 7.86
N ALA A 170 -4.67 7.18 9.17
CA ALA A 170 -4.02 8.04 10.17
C ALA A 170 -2.47 8.04 10.08
N PHE A 171 -1.86 6.98 9.55
CA PHE A 171 -0.44 6.96 9.22
C PHE A 171 -0.15 7.62 7.86
N GLY A 172 -1.06 7.52 6.93
CA GLY A 172 -0.96 7.89 5.53
C GLY A 172 -1.49 6.76 4.67
N ALA A 173 -1.63 7.04 3.39
CA ALA A 173 -1.94 6.07 2.35
C ALA A 173 -1.37 6.59 1.04
N THR A 174 -0.92 5.69 0.17
CA THR A 174 -0.31 6.08 -1.11
C THR A 174 -1.18 5.77 -2.30
N ALA A 175 -2.33 5.22 -2.04
CA ALA A 175 -3.17 4.60 -3.05
C ALA A 175 -3.33 5.39 -4.33
N LEU A 176 -2.81 4.82 -5.37
CA LEU A 176 -3.34 4.83 -6.73
C LEU A 176 -3.90 6.20 -7.19
N ASP A 177 -3.15 7.28 -7.03
CA ASP A 177 -3.59 8.64 -7.38
C ASP A 177 -4.96 9.06 -6.76
N LEU A 178 -5.37 8.36 -5.71
CA LEU A 178 -6.58 8.64 -4.94
C LEU A 178 -6.32 9.57 -3.75
N GLY A 179 -5.15 10.20 -3.69
CA GLY A 179 -4.71 11.00 -2.56
C GLY A 179 -5.78 11.93 -2.01
N ASP A 180 -6.56 12.52 -2.89
CA ASP A 180 -7.64 13.42 -2.47
C ASP A 180 -8.80 12.67 -1.78
N HIS A 181 -9.22 11.51 -2.28
CA HIS A 181 -10.34 10.77 -1.67
C HIS A 181 -9.95 10.09 -0.36
N LEU A 182 -8.78 9.46 -0.29
CA LEU A 182 -8.31 8.83 0.95
C LEU A 182 -7.83 9.84 1.99
N ALA A 183 -7.41 11.04 1.57
CA ALA A 183 -7.13 12.13 2.51
C ALA A 183 -8.39 12.48 3.34
N PHE A 184 -9.57 12.36 2.77
CA PHE A 184 -10.83 12.56 3.50
C PHE A 184 -11.13 11.46 4.52
N ALA A 185 -10.56 10.27 4.38
CA ALA A 185 -10.69 9.23 5.40
C ALA A 185 -9.99 9.56 6.73
N THR A 186 -9.26 10.66 6.81
CA THR A 186 -8.83 11.23 8.09
C THR A 186 -10.00 11.86 8.86
N ASP A 187 -11.00 12.41 8.16
CA ASP A 187 -12.09 13.20 8.74
C ASP A 187 -13.49 12.58 8.57
N ALA A 188 -13.68 11.67 7.62
CA ALA A 188 -14.94 11.01 7.34
C ALA A 188 -14.73 9.55 6.91
N ASP A 189 -15.80 8.74 6.96
CA ASP A 189 -15.83 7.45 6.27
C ASP A 189 -15.94 7.71 4.77
N VAL A 190 -15.22 6.94 3.95
CA VAL A 190 -15.20 7.09 2.50
C VAL A 190 -15.38 5.74 1.83
N THR A 191 -16.33 5.65 0.91
CA THR A 191 -16.50 4.46 0.06
C THR A 191 -16.51 4.85 -1.41
N PHE A 192 -15.87 4.05 -2.25
CA PHE A 192 -15.86 4.29 -3.69
C PHE A 192 -15.46 3.04 -4.47
N TRP A 193 -15.73 3.09 -5.77
CA TRP A 193 -15.17 2.19 -6.75
C TRP A 193 -14.06 2.87 -7.53
N GLN A 194 -12.98 2.14 -7.80
CA GLN A 194 -11.94 2.56 -8.72
C GLN A 194 -11.88 1.59 -9.89
N ALA A 195 -12.05 2.11 -11.12
CA ALA A 195 -11.66 1.41 -12.32
C ALA A 195 -10.19 1.70 -12.63
N LYS A 196 -9.48 0.67 -13.08
CA LYS A 196 -8.07 0.72 -13.48
C LYS A 196 -7.93 0.10 -14.87
N ALA A 197 -7.12 0.71 -15.72
CA ALA A 197 -6.72 0.14 -17.01
C ALA A 197 -5.25 0.47 -17.28
N GLY A 198 -4.49 -0.52 -17.73
CA GLY A 198 -3.09 -0.37 -18.11
C GLY A 198 -2.82 -1.03 -19.46
N ILE A 199 -1.89 -0.49 -20.23
CA ILE A 199 -1.43 -1.06 -21.49
C ILE A 199 0.06 -0.79 -21.72
N ALA A 200 0.82 -1.83 -22.07
CA ALA A 200 2.16 -1.68 -22.59
C ALA A 200 2.15 -1.12 -24.02
N LEU A 201 2.51 0.14 -24.21
CA LEU A 201 2.55 0.78 -25.52
C LEU A 201 3.75 0.32 -26.34
N GLN A 202 4.88 0.18 -25.68
CA GLN A 202 6.14 -0.36 -26.21
C GLN A 202 6.99 -0.90 -25.06
N LYS A 203 8.14 -1.52 -25.39
CA LYS A 203 9.05 -2.01 -24.36
C LYS A 203 9.42 -0.91 -23.36
N ASN A 204 9.23 -1.19 -22.07
CA ASN A 204 9.47 -0.28 -20.95
C ASN A 204 8.62 1.01 -20.97
N LEU A 205 7.48 1.01 -21.66
CA LEU A 205 6.54 2.13 -21.67
C LEU A 205 5.12 1.61 -21.45
N GLU A 206 4.52 2.01 -20.35
CA GLU A 206 3.14 1.73 -19.96
C GLU A 206 2.33 3.02 -19.92
N LEU A 207 1.06 2.89 -20.23
CA LEU A 207 0.04 3.91 -19.99
C LEU A 207 -0.98 3.33 -19.02
N ASP A 208 -1.16 4.00 -17.89
CA ASP A 208 -2.17 3.69 -16.88
C ASP A 208 -3.25 4.75 -16.84
N ALA A 209 -4.48 4.31 -16.57
CA ALA A 209 -5.62 5.16 -16.35
C ALA A 209 -6.42 4.67 -15.14
N TYR A 210 -6.80 5.61 -14.29
CA TYR A 210 -7.59 5.38 -13.09
C TYR A 210 -8.83 6.27 -13.11
N TYR A 211 -9.95 5.74 -12.65
CA TYR A 211 -11.20 6.49 -12.54
C TYR A 211 -11.98 6.05 -11.31
N SER A 212 -12.20 6.95 -10.38
CA SER A 212 -12.99 6.73 -9.17
C SER A 212 -14.43 7.18 -9.39
N PHE A 213 -15.40 6.40 -8.94
CA PHE A 213 -16.81 6.67 -9.09
C PHE A 213 -17.61 6.11 -7.92
N ALA A 214 -18.89 6.54 -7.80
CA ALA A 214 -19.80 6.16 -6.72
C ALA A 214 -19.17 6.38 -5.34
N ALA A 215 -18.54 7.53 -5.14
CA ALA A 215 -17.96 7.94 -3.86
C ALA A 215 -19.05 8.55 -2.96
N ASP A 216 -19.09 8.07 -1.68
CA ASP A 216 -19.93 8.56 -0.59
C ASP A 216 -19.07 8.91 0.64
#